data_a30daed9ac26e9d2e3454833bc3ada07
#
_entry.id   a30daed9ac26e9d2e3454833bc3ada07
#
_cell.length_a   1.000
_cell.length_b   1.000
_cell.length_c   1.000
_cell.angle_alpha   90.00
_cell.angle_beta   90.00
_cell.angle_gamma   90.00
#
_symmetry.space_group_name_H-M   'P 1'
#
loop_
_entity.id
_entity.type
_entity.pdbx_description
1 polymer ?
#
loop_
_entity_poly.entity_id
_entity_poly.type
_entity_poly.pdbx_seq_one_letter_code
_entity_poly.pdbx_strand_id
1 'polypeptide(L)'
;MNAILIPRRLNGYTVNRTTAPLLVLLLLCLHLIQRIEGAESKIVKPMADGSLVMLPWNEQGDKIPDFSYCGYLNGGVKLPDVPTLVTLEPSGAEDDSARIQTALDELGKDLEKTPDKRGALLLKKGLWKVNKVLTMSYSGVVLRGEGDGEDGTVLLATMKEGTLITVAHKDPSPADPTYAGLKDMLAQSYVPVGATRFKTTAAHLKPGDEISIVRPGTQEWLAAIGMDAFPPATKACKWEAEKLNLVFVRKVLSCVDGELVFDIPLPQSLDQRYGGAFILPAPTVSRIRECGVESLRVDNIFDPTIVAKAGRGALTENVPVDEKHLSWAINIDNAEDVWLRNCTAINLQHGVAVFGKFSRRVTTQDCSALDPVSTVQGGRRYGFLLFRGSTQILVQRCFGRNYRHTYVTGSINPGPNAFVDCRAEWSWDGTENHQRWAMGTLFDGIRVSGPRTGLFAANRGRWGGGHGWSGNTTVFWNCASTVIFANQPPLGQNFMIGNSDPKLFDPKQAKDWIGGLNNASGRYDELCEGPLQGTAWKESPAEMVTPRSLYYAQLQARLGKAAVENVTTNEQRQRR
;
A
#
# COMPACT_ATOMS: atom_id res chain seq x y z
N MET A 1 -43.26 -15.16 -70.06
CA MET A 1 -43.04 -16.03 -71.23
C MET A 1 -41.82 -16.84 -70.97
N ASN A 2 -41.98 -18.07 -70.53
CA ASN A 2 -41.81 -19.31 -71.29
C ASN A 2 -40.48 -19.35 -72.04
N ALA A 3 -39.60 -20.28 -71.98
CA ALA A 3 -39.67 -21.72 -71.75
C ALA A 3 -38.23 -22.27 -71.71
N ILE A 4 -37.98 -23.30 -70.92
CA ILE A 4 -37.79 -24.72 -71.24
C ILE A 4 -36.32 -25.13 -71.50
N LEU A 5 -35.75 -25.86 -70.57
CA LEU A 5 -35.23 -27.24 -70.50
C LEU A 5 -34.37 -27.72 -71.71
N ILE A 6 -33.27 -28.37 -71.51
CA ILE A 6 -32.98 -29.77 -71.08
C ILE A 6 -31.42 -30.05 -71.04
N PRO A 7 -30.93 -31.14 -70.44
CA PRO A 7 -29.62 -31.26 -69.76
C PRO A 7 -28.60 -32.08 -70.60
N ARG A 8 -27.34 -32.02 -70.14
CA ARG A 8 -26.40 -33.16 -70.40
C ARG A 8 -25.54 -33.47 -69.19
N ARG A 9 -25.68 -34.70 -68.72
CA ARG A 9 -24.78 -35.39 -67.83
C ARG A 9 -23.41 -35.64 -68.51
N LEU A 10 -22.34 -35.52 -67.72
CA LEU A 10 -21.22 -36.50 -67.78
C LEU A 10 -20.39 -36.34 -66.47
N ASN A 11 -20.42 -37.43 -65.75
CA ASN A 11 -19.50 -38.05 -64.77
C ASN A 11 -18.24 -37.34 -64.29
N GLY A 12 -18.08 -37.33 -62.97
CA GLY A 12 -16.85 -37.77 -62.36
C GLY A 12 -16.19 -36.88 -61.36
N TYR A 13 -16.16 -37.34 -60.12
CA TYR A 13 -15.37 -36.90 -58.96
C TYR A 13 -15.83 -35.63 -58.21
N THR A 14 -16.63 -35.84 -57.20
CA THR A 14 -16.87 -34.92 -56.11
C THR A 14 -15.66 -34.91 -55.17
N VAL A 15 -14.85 -33.88 -55.24
CA VAL A 15 -13.92 -33.52 -54.14
C VAL A 15 -14.73 -32.70 -53.15
N ASN A 16 -14.89 -33.25 -51.95
CA ASN A 16 -15.58 -32.59 -50.84
C ASN A 16 -14.83 -31.31 -50.41
N ARG A 17 -15.31 -30.15 -50.82
CA ARG A 17 -14.74 -28.82 -50.52
C ARG A 17 -15.26 -28.19 -49.21
N THR A 18 -15.68 -28.99 -48.24
CA THR A 18 -16.28 -28.47 -46.99
C THR A 18 -15.40 -28.62 -45.75
N THR A 19 -14.20 -29.20 -45.88
CA THR A 19 -13.29 -29.33 -44.69
C THR A 19 -12.18 -28.29 -44.60
N ALA A 20 -11.88 -27.56 -45.68
CA ALA A 20 -10.82 -26.56 -45.67
C ALA A 20 -11.15 -25.27 -44.84
N PRO A 21 -12.38 -24.70 -44.86
CA PRO A 21 -12.66 -23.51 -44.06
C PRO A 21 -12.75 -23.80 -42.56
N LEU A 22 -13.14 -25.02 -42.15
CA LEU A 22 -13.20 -25.38 -40.73
C LEU A 22 -11.79 -25.53 -40.10
N LEU A 23 -10.85 -26.09 -40.87
CA LEU A 23 -9.47 -26.26 -40.39
C LEU A 23 -8.73 -24.89 -40.30
N VAL A 24 -8.98 -23.99 -41.24
CA VAL A 24 -8.43 -22.62 -41.21
C VAL A 24 -9.07 -21.80 -40.07
N LEU A 25 -10.38 -21.97 -39.83
CA LEU A 25 -11.05 -21.33 -38.69
C LEU A 25 -10.56 -21.92 -37.35
N LEU A 26 -10.33 -23.22 -37.26
CA LEU A 26 -9.76 -23.89 -36.09
C LEU A 26 -8.30 -23.46 -35.83
N LEU A 27 -7.49 -23.32 -36.88
CA LEU A 27 -6.12 -22.83 -36.82
C LEU A 27 -6.08 -21.31 -36.49
N LEU A 28 -7.01 -20.51 -37.01
CA LEU A 28 -7.19 -19.11 -36.63
C LEU A 28 -7.72 -18.98 -35.19
N CYS A 29 -8.63 -19.83 -34.75
CA CYS A 29 -9.05 -19.87 -33.34
C CYS A 29 -7.94 -20.40 -32.43
N LEU A 30 -7.11 -21.34 -32.85
CA LEU A 30 -5.93 -21.80 -32.11
C LEU A 30 -4.82 -20.72 -32.05
N HIS A 31 -4.71 -19.84 -33.07
CA HIS A 31 -3.82 -18.68 -33.02
C HIS A 31 -4.43 -17.49 -32.27
N LEU A 32 -5.76 -17.41 -32.11
CA LEU A 32 -6.45 -16.42 -31.28
C LEU A 32 -6.53 -16.82 -29.80
N ILE A 33 -6.19 -18.06 -29.47
CA ILE A 33 -5.89 -18.53 -28.10
C ILE A 33 -4.36 -18.50 -27.87
N GLN A 34 -3.61 -17.66 -28.56
CA GLN A 34 -2.37 -17.17 -27.98
C GLN A 34 -2.78 -16.39 -26.73
N ARG A 35 -2.65 -17.03 -25.57
CA ARG A 35 -2.58 -16.35 -24.28
C ARG A 35 -1.77 -15.08 -24.53
N ILE A 36 -2.32 -13.93 -24.17
CA ILE A 36 -1.52 -12.73 -23.95
C ILE A 36 -0.67 -13.09 -22.71
N GLU A 37 0.33 -13.93 -22.90
CA GLU A 37 1.37 -14.12 -21.90
C GLU A 37 2.11 -12.79 -21.87
N GLY A 38 1.99 -12.04 -20.77
CA GLY A 38 2.78 -10.83 -20.57
C GLY A 38 4.27 -11.17 -20.71
N ALA A 39 5.10 -10.15 -20.90
CA ALA A 39 6.54 -10.34 -20.94
C ALA A 39 7.03 -11.05 -19.67
N GLU A 40 8.09 -11.82 -19.77
CA GLU A 40 8.71 -12.43 -18.59
C GLU A 40 9.56 -11.42 -17.84
N SER A 41 9.39 -11.37 -16.52
CA SER A 41 10.33 -10.62 -15.67
C SER A 41 11.71 -11.31 -15.65
N LYS A 42 12.78 -10.50 -15.59
CA LYS A 42 14.15 -11.00 -15.47
C LYS A 42 14.46 -11.62 -14.11
N ILE A 43 13.81 -11.11 -13.05
CA ILE A 43 14.14 -11.44 -11.65
C ILE A 43 13.02 -12.14 -10.88
N VAL A 44 11.82 -12.26 -11.46
CA VAL A 44 10.69 -12.99 -10.85
C VAL A 44 10.21 -14.04 -11.83
N LYS A 45 10.34 -15.32 -11.48
CA LYS A 45 10.02 -16.46 -12.35
C LYS A 45 8.95 -17.34 -11.72
N PRO A 46 7.69 -17.30 -12.19
CA PRO A 46 6.69 -18.28 -11.80
C PRO A 46 7.04 -19.65 -12.40
N MET A 47 6.92 -20.69 -11.58
CA MET A 47 7.17 -22.06 -11.98
C MET A 47 5.86 -22.80 -12.24
N ALA A 48 5.92 -23.87 -13.03
CA ALA A 48 4.74 -24.65 -13.39
C ALA A 48 4.03 -25.32 -12.20
N ASP A 49 4.76 -25.60 -11.12
CA ASP A 49 4.22 -26.16 -9.87
C ASP A 49 3.55 -25.12 -8.96
N GLY A 50 3.52 -23.84 -9.39
CA GLY A 50 2.97 -22.73 -8.61
C GLY A 50 3.95 -22.09 -7.64
N SER A 51 5.17 -22.58 -7.55
CA SER A 51 6.25 -21.89 -6.81
C SER A 51 6.73 -20.64 -7.54
N LEU A 52 7.45 -19.79 -6.83
CA LEU A 52 7.98 -18.53 -7.36
C LEU A 52 9.47 -18.43 -7.06
N VAL A 53 10.28 -18.30 -8.10
CA VAL A 53 11.72 -18.09 -7.95
C VAL A 53 12.03 -16.62 -8.02
N MET A 54 12.59 -16.07 -6.93
CA MET A 54 13.08 -14.70 -6.83
C MET A 54 14.59 -14.72 -7.08
N LEU A 55 15.03 -14.21 -8.22
CA LEU A 55 16.45 -14.10 -8.55
C LEU A 55 17.05 -12.84 -7.89
N PRO A 56 18.32 -12.89 -7.47
CA PRO A 56 19.01 -11.72 -6.96
C PRO A 56 19.21 -10.68 -8.07
N TRP A 57 19.13 -9.39 -7.70
CA TRP A 57 19.40 -8.32 -8.64
C TRP A 57 20.87 -7.86 -8.65
N ASN A 58 21.66 -8.36 -7.69
CA ASN A 58 23.09 -8.06 -7.58
C ASN A 58 23.88 -9.27 -7.06
N GLU A 59 25.20 -9.12 -7.01
CA GLU A 59 26.14 -10.16 -6.58
C GLU A 59 26.09 -10.42 -5.05
N GLN A 60 25.60 -9.46 -4.26
CA GLN A 60 25.42 -9.62 -2.81
C GLN A 60 24.23 -10.53 -2.45
N GLY A 61 23.41 -10.90 -3.45
CA GLY A 61 22.28 -11.79 -3.24
C GLY A 61 20.98 -11.09 -2.83
N ASP A 62 20.89 -9.77 -2.97
CA ASP A 62 19.69 -9.01 -2.68
C ASP A 62 18.53 -9.43 -3.59
N LYS A 63 17.34 -9.65 -3.03
CA LYS A 63 16.13 -10.07 -3.74
C LYS A 63 14.94 -9.21 -3.36
N ILE A 64 14.00 -9.03 -4.27
CA ILE A 64 12.70 -8.44 -3.94
C ILE A 64 12.10 -9.22 -2.76
N PRO A 65 11.72 -8.54 -1.65
CA PRO A 65 11.19 -9.22 -0.48
C PRO A 65 9.80 -9.81 -0.74
N ASP A 66 9.39 -10.75 0.10
CA ASP A 66 8.06 -11.33 0.05
C ASP A 66 7.04 -10.39 0.72
N PHE A 67 6.15 -9.82 -0.09
CA PHE A 67 5.08 -8.94 0.36
C PHE A 67 3.81 -9.68 0.80
N SER A 68 3.73 -11.00 0.60
CA SER A 68 2.53 -11.77 0.91
C SER A 68 2.19 -11.82 2.40
N TYR A 69 3.11 -11.38 3.26
CA TYR A 69 2.88 -11.19 4.70
C TYR A 69 2.04 -9.95 5.05
N CYS A 70 1.71 -9.11 4.07
CA CYS A 70 0.84 -7.95 4.30
C CYS A 70 -0.61 -8.36 4.45
N GLY A 71 -1.31 -7.72 5.39
CA GLY A 71 -2.74 -7.91 5.64
C GLY A 71 -3.06 -8.72 6.89
N TYR A 72 -4.35 -8.81 7.15
CA TYR A 72 -4.94 -9.51 8.29
C TYR A 72 -4.36 -10.92 8.46
N LEU A 73 -3.93 -11.24 9.68
CA LEU A 73 -3.31 -12.52 10.07
C LEU A 73 -2.13 -12.94 9.14
N ASN A 74 -1.28 -12.00 8.75
CA ASN A 74 -0.16 -12.18 7.82
C ASN A 74 -0.58 -12.53 6.37
N GLY A 75 -1.75 -12.07 5.92
CA GLY A 75 -2.24 -12.27 4.56
C GLY A 75 -2.81 -13.65 4.26
N GLY A 76 -3.61 -13.75 3.19
CA GLY A 76 -4.19 -15.01 2.71
C GLY A 76 -5.39 -15.52 3.51
N VAL A 77 -5.81 -14.80 4.54
CA VAL A 77 -6.96 -15.17 5.38
C VAL A 77 -8.17 -14.34 4.98
N LYS A 78 -9.31 -15.00 4.83
CA LYS A 78 -10.58 -14.32 4.58
C LYS A 78 -10.95 -13.46 5.79
N LEU A 79 -11.35 -12.21 5.56
CA LEU A 79 -11.87 -11.36 6.62
C LEU A 79 -13.10 -12.00 7.27
N PRO A 80 -13.20 -11.99 8.61
CA PRO A 80 -14.27 -12.70 9.30
C PRO A 80 -15.64 -12.07 9.06
N ASP A 81 -16.66 -12.91 9.09
CA ASP A 81 -18.05 -12.48 9.18
C ASP A 81 -18.48 -12.53 10.64
N VAL A 82 -18.46 -11.34 11.29
CA VAL A 82 -18.65 -11.20 12.72
C VAL A 82 -20.15 -11.06 13.04
N PRO A 83 -20.72 -11.81 14.01
CA PRO A 83 -22.13 -11.68 14.37
C PRO A 83 -22.45 -10.31 14.95
N THR A 84 -23.60 -9.75 14.58
CA THR A 84 -24.14 -8.54 15.18
C THR A 84 -24.68 -8.88 16.57
N LEU A 85 -24.15 -8.23 17.60
CA LEU A 85 -24.59 -8.40 19.00
C LEU A 85 -25.38 -7.20 19.52
N VAL A 86 -25.12 -6.02 19.01
CA VAL A 86 -25.81 -4.78 19.37
C VAL A 86 -26.26 -4.07 18.10
N THR A 87 -27.45 -3.50 18.12
CA THR A 87 -28.00 -2.70 17.00
C THR A 87 -28.50 -1.38 17.52
N LEU A 88 -28.15 -0.29 16.84
CA LEU A 88 -28.67 1.04 17.09
C LEU A 88 -29.39 1.56 15.84
N GLU A 89 -30.49 2.29 16.07
CA GLU A 89 -31.18 3.09 15.04
C GLU A 89 -30.72 4.56 15.14
N PRO A 90 -30.71 5.33 14.03
CA PRO A 90 -30.46 6.78 14.09
C PRO A 90 -31.46 7.44 15.06
N SER A 91 -30.98 8.30 15.96
CA SER A 91 -31.86 8.94 16.92
C SER A 91 -32.59 10.17 16.37
N GLY A 92 -32.08 10.75 15.28
CA GLY A 92 -32.50 12.05 14.79
C GLY A 92 -32.02 13.24 15.64
N ALA A 93 -31.24 12.98 16.70
CA ALA A 93 -30.66 14.01 17.56
C ALA A 93 -29.53 14.79 16.85
N GLU A 94 -29.13 15.91 17.46
CA GLU A 94 -27.99 16.72 16.96
C GLU A 94 -26.62 16.08 17.23
N ASP A 95 -26.56 15.05 18.10
CA ASP A 95 -25.33 14.31 18.39
C ASP A 95 -25.62 12.90 18.91
N ASP A 96 -25.20 11.90 18.17
CA ASP A 96 -25.26 10.49 18.52
C ASP A 96 -23.95 9.97 19.15
N SER A 97 -22.92 10.79 19.30
CA SER A 97 -21.56 10.36 19.69
C SER A 97 -21.56 9.58 21.00
N ALA A 98 -22.20 10.10 22.03
CA ALA A 98 -22.21 9.47 23.36
C ALA A 98 -22.91 8.12 23.34
N ARG A 99 -23.99 8.00 22.59
CA ARG A 99 -24.78 6.77 22.47
C ARG A 99 -24.02 5.66 21.74
N ILE A 100 -23.35 6.02 20.64
CA ILE A 100 -22.50 5.09 19.90
C ILE A 100 -21.31 4.67 20.77
N GLN A 101 -20.64 5.62 21.44
CA GLN A 101 -19.48 5.34 22.30
C GLN A 101 -19.85 4.42 23.47
N THR A 102 -20.97 4.67 24.13
CA THR A 102 -21.46 3.81 25.22
C THR A 102 -21.66 2.37 24.73
N ALA A 103 -22.32 2.19 23.57
CA ALA A 103 -22.54 0.86 23.00
C ALA A 103 -21.23 0.15 22.60
N LEU A 104 -20.25 0.88 22.07
CA LEU A 104 -18.90 0.34 21.77
C LEU A 104 -18.19 -0.13 23.04
N ASP A 105 -18.26 0.68 24.12
CA ASP A 105 -17.58 0.39 25.38
C ASP A 105 -18.23 -0.79 26.12
N GLU A 106 -19.55 -0.87 26.14
CA GLU A 106 -20.29 -1.98 26.74
C GLU A 106 -20.03 -3.29 26.01
N LEU A 107 -20.14 -3.28 24.68
CA LEU A 107 -19.80 -4.43 23.84
C LEU A 107 -18.35 -4.87 24.06
N GLY A 108 -17.41 -3.93 24.11
CA GLY A 108 -16.00 -4.20 24.34
C GLY A 108 -15.74 -4.86 25.70
N LYS A 109 -16.31 -4.33 26.78
CA LYS A 109 -16.22 -4.91 28.13
C LYS A 109 -16.80 -6.32 28.21
N ASP A 110 -17.85 -6.61 27.45
CA ASP A 110 -18.42 -7.96 27.43
C ASP A 110 -17.53 -8.94 26.65
N LEU A 111 -16.90 -8.48 25.58
CA LEU A 111 -15.94 -9.29 24.80
C LEU A 111 -14.64 -9.55 25.56
N GLU A 112 -14.17 -8.65 26.42
CA GLU A 112 -13.00 -8.91 27.29
C GLU A 112 -13.19 -10.15 28.17
N LYS A 113 -14.42 -10.48 28.57
CA LYS A 113 -14.74 -11.69 29.34
C LYS A 113 -14.64 -12.99 28.51
N THR A 114 -14.60 -12.84 27.18
CA THR A 114 -14.56 -13.95 26.22
C THR A 114 -13.57 -13.64 25.08
N PRO A 115 -12.24 -13.68 25.31
CA PRO A 115 -11.21 -13.15 24.39
C PRO A 115 -11.20 -13.74 22.98
N ASP A 116 -11.78 -14.94 22.80
CA ASP A 116 -11.87 -15.61 21.50
C ASP A 116 -13.13 -15.23 20.70
N LYS A 117 -14.02 -14.44 21.28
CA LYS A 117 -15.25 -13.99 20.61
C LYS A 117 -15.06 -12.62 19.99
N ARG A 118 -15.84 -12.39 18.94
CA ARG A 118 -15.98 -11.11 18.26
C ARG A 118 -17.44 -10.73 18.21
N GLY A 119 -17.73 -9.43 18.19
CA GLY A 119 -19.09 -8.90 18.12
C GLY A 119 -19.16 -7.59 17.35
N ALA A 120 -20.19 -7.43 16.54
CA ALA A 120 -20.43 -6.19 15.82
C ALA A 120 -21.51 -5.34 16.52
N LEU A 121 -21.22 -4.03 16.66
CA LEU A 121 -22.19 -2.98 16.82
C LEU A 121 -22.66 -2.57 15.43
N LEU A 122 -23.92 -2.83 15.11
CA LEU A 122 -24.56 -2.43 13.86
C LEU A 122 -25.24 -1.08 14.03
N LEU A 123 -24.82 -0.10 13.26
CA LEU A 123 -25.53 1.15 13.04
C LEU A 123 -26.42 0.99 11.80
N LYS A 124 -27.72 1.10 11.99
CA LYS A 124 -28.69 1.01 10.89
C LYS A 124 -28.50 2.14 9.89
N LYS A 125 -28.96 1.94 8.65
CA LYS A 125 -28.95 2.97 7.61
C LYS A 125 -29.62 4.26 8.06
N GLY A 126 -29.11 5.38 7.60
CA GLY A 126 -29.59 6.72 7.92
C GLY A 126 -28.45 7.64 8.36
N LEU A 127 -28.84 8.86 8.72
CA LEU A 127 -27.91 9.92 9.08
C LEU A 127 -27.62 9.92 10.58
N TRP A 128 -26.35 9.82 10.93
CA TRP A 128 -25.83 9.87 12.29
C TRP A 128 -24.98 11.13 12.44
N LYS A 129 -25.41 12.11 13.22
CA LYS A 129 -24.58 13.28 13.50
C LYS A 129 -23.59 12.93 14.62
N VAL A 130 -22.31 13.18 14.39
CA VAL A 130 -21.22 12.79 15.31
C VAL A 130 -20.30 13.99 15.52
N ASN A 131 -20.21 14.48 16.75
CA ASN A 131 -19.38 15.65 17.09
C ASN A 131 -18.20 15.35 18.01
N LYS A 132 -17.97 14.06 18.33
CA LYS A 132 -16.84 13.59 19.14
C LYS A 132 -16.21 12.36 18.50
N VAL A 133 -14.93 12.16 18.78
CA VAL A 133 -14.19 10.96 18.36
C VAL A 133 -14.86 9.72 18.93
N LEU A 134 -15.09 8.73 18.08
CA LEU A 134 -15.51 7.38 18.47
C LEU A 134 -14.24 6.52 18.64
N THR A 135 -14.06 5.96 19.82
CA THR A 135 -12.87 5.19 20.15
C THR A 135 -13.21 3.71 20.34
N MET A 136 -12.56 2.86 19.56
CA MET A 136 -12.62 1.39 19.69
C MET A 136 -11.35 0.96 20.41
N SER A 137 -11.43 0.68 21.72
CA SER A 137 -10.28 0.36 22.59
C SER A 137 -10.24 -1.09 23.07
N TYR A 138 -11.14 -1.94 22.59
CA TYR A 138 -11.25 -3.33 22.99
C TYR A 138 -11.07 -4.28 21.81
N SER A 139 -10.40 -5.39 22.03
CA SER A 139 -10.26 -6.45 21.01
C SER A 139 -11.60 -7.09 20.66
N GLY A 140 -11.73 -7.55 19.41
CA GLY A 140 -12.92 -8.28 18.94
C GLY A 140 -14.12 -7.41 18.58
N VAL A 141 -14.04 -6.08 18.74
CA VAL A 141 -15.14 -5.15 18.44
C VAL A 141 -15.16 -4.80 16.96
N VAL A 142 -16.33 -4.85 16.34
CA VAL A 142 -16.57 -4.40 14.96
C VAL A 142 -17.63 -3.30 14.95
N LEU A 143 -17.31 -2.17 14.35
CA LEU A 143 -18.29 -1.12 14.03
C LEU A 143 -18.76 -1.32 12.59
N ARG A 144 -20.04 -1.58 12.42
CA ARG A 144 -20.65 -1.92 11.12
C ARG A 144 -21.84 -1.04 10.80
N GLY A 145 -21.93 -0.60 9.55
CA GLY A 145 -23.11 0.01 8.96
C GLY A 145 -23.85 -0.93 8.01
N GLU A 146 -24.88 -0.42 7.36
CA GLU A 146 -25.68 -1.14 6.36
C GLU A 146 -25.40 -0.68 4.92
N GLY A 147 -24.25 -0.05 4.69
CA GLY A 147 -23.78 0.40 3.38
C GLY A 147 -23.00 1.71 3.48
N ASP A 148 -22.12 1.91 2.52
CA ASP A 148 -21.22 3.08 2.43
C ASP A 148 -21.67 4.11 1.37
N GLY A 149 -22.84 3.91 0.79
CA GLY A 149 -23.53 4.86 -0.10
C GLY A 149 -24.25 5.98 0.66
N GLU A 150 -24.83 6.90 -0.07
CA GLU A 150 -25.60 8.03 0.49
C GLU A 150 -26.89 7.57 1.19
N ASP A 151 -27.45 6.46 0.77
CA ASP A 151 -28.62 5.78 1.34
C ASP A 151 -28.27 4.71 2.38
N GLY A 152 -27.01 4.55 2.68
CA GLY A 152 -26.47 3.62 3.68
C GLY A 152 -26.40 4.22 5.08
N THR A 153 -25.40 3.80 5.86
CA THR A 153 -25.08 4.36 7.18
C THR A 153 -24.11 5.52 7.03
N VAL A 154 -24.57 6.75 7.23
CA VAL A 154 -23.80 7.97 7.05
C VAL A 154 -23.47 8.57 8.42
N LEU A 155 -22.20 8.56 8.80
CA LEU A 155 -21.66 9.29 9.94
C LEU A 155 -21.29 10.70 9.48
N LEU A 156 -22.16 11.67 9.73
CA LEU A 156 -21.93 13.08 9.42
C LEU A 156 -21.16 13.73 10.57
N ALA A 157 -19.87 13.95 10.37
CA ALA A 157 -19.03 14.63 11.34
C ALA A 157 -19.39 16.12 11.40
N THR A 158 -19.61 16.63 12.62
CA THR A 158 -19.84 18.04 12.89
C THR A 158 -18.68 18.66 13.68
N MET A 159 -17.65 17.86 13.98
CA MET A 159 -16.43 18.33 14.66
C MET A 159 -15.53 19.13 13.70
N LYS A 160 -14.74 20.05 14.29
CA LYS A 160 -13.95 21.02 13.52
C LYS A 160 -12.51 20.57 13.24
N GLU A 161 -12.08 19.45 13.79
CA GLU A 161 -10.72 18.92 13.64
C GLU A 161 -10.65 17.45 14.10
N GLY A 162 -9.54 16.79 13.86
CA GLY A 162 -9.25 15.46 14.37
C GLY A 162 -9.66 14.32 13.45
N THR A 163 -9.83 13.13 14.02
CA THR A 163 -10.24 11.90 13.36
C THR A 163 -11.56 11.42 13.93
N LEU A 164 -12.47 10.92 13.11
CA LEU A 164 -13.79 10.50 13.60
C LEU A 164 -13.74 9.18 14.38
N ILE A 165 -13.05 8.18 13.84
CA ILE A 165 -12.98 6.84 14.45
C ILE A 165 -11.51 6.54 14.76
N THR A 166 -11.22 6.18 16.00
CA THR A 166 -9.89 5.72 16.42
C THR A 166 -9.96 4.27 16.86
N VAL A 167 -9.17 3.41 16.23
CA VAL A 167 -9.00 1.99 16.57
C VAL A 167 -7.64 1.84 17.23
N ALA A 168 -7.59 1.85 18.55
CA ALA A 168 -6.34 1.87 19.29
C ALA A 168 -6.51 1.35 20.73
N HIS A 169 -5.47 0.68 21.24
CA HIS A 169 -5.43 0.37 22.68
C HIS A 169 -5.45 1.68 23.50
N LYS A 170 -6.07 1.63 24.67
CA LYS A 170 -6.20 2.78 25.57
C LYS A 170 -4.85 3.29 26.12
N ASP A 171 -3.89 2.39 26.31
CA ASP A 171 -2.57 2.77 26.77
C ASP A 171 -1.79 3.47 25.64
N PRO A 172 -0.99 4.48 25.97
CA PRO A 172 -0.21 5.19 24.96
C PRO A 172 0.85 4.29 24.35
N SER A 173 1.25 4.62 23.12
CA SER A 173 2.40 3.99 22.48
C SER A 173 3.65 4.14 23.35
N PRO A 174 4.48 3.08 23.47
CA PRO A 174 5.76 3.21 24.17
C PRO A 174 6.66 4.24 23.46
N ALA A 175 7.53 4.87 24.24
CA ALA A 175 8.56 5.74 23.68
C ALA A 175 9.48 4.94 22.75
N ASP A 176 10.09 5.65 21.78
CA ASP A 176 11.13 5.04 20.96
C ASP A 176 12.31 4.59 21.85
N PRO A 177 12.82 3.37 21.70
CA PRO A 177 13.96 2.92 22.50
C PRO A 177 15.21 3.72 22.14
N THR A 178 16.09 3.86 23.14
CA THR A 178 17.41 4.45 22.92
C THR A 178 18.37 3.38 22.43
N TYR A 179 19.06 3.65 21.33
CA TYR A 179 20.03 2.73 20.71
C TYR A 179 21.49 3.14 20.94
N ALA A 180 21.72 4.22 21.70
CA ALA A 180 23.07 4.72 22.00
C ALA A 180 23.88 3.69 22.80
N GLY A 181 25.13 3.49 22.40
CA GLY A 181 26.05 2.57 23.08
C GLY A 181 25.87 1.08 22.76
N LEU A 182 24.91 0.72 21.92
CA LEU A 182 24.75 -0.66 21.44
C LEU A 182 25.87 -1.02 20.46
N LYS A 183 26.28 -2.28 20.46
CA LYS A 183 27.30 -2.83 19.57
C LYS A 183 26.65 -3.66 18.48
N ASP A 184 27.29 -3.67 17.30
CA ASP A 184 26.93 -4.56 16.20
C ASP A 184 26.90 -6.03 16.66
N MET A 185 25.83 -6.72 16.32
CA MET A 185 25.60 -8.14 16.63
C MET A 185 25.62 -9.04 15.39
N LEU A 186 25.99 -8.50 14.22
CA LEU A 186 26.20 -9.34 13.03
C LEU A 186 27.48 -10.16 13.17
N ALA A 187 27.40 -11.45 12.86
CA ALA A 187 28.57 -12.35 12.74
C ALA A 187 28.91 -12.60 11.25
N GLN A 188 28.51 -11.71 10.36
CA GLN A 188 28.82 -11.71 8.93
C GLN A 188 28.83 -10.27 8.41
N SER A 189 29.60 -10.00 7.36
CA SER A 189 29.82 -8.63 6.85
C SER A 189 28.56 -8.00 6.22
N TYR A 190 27.69 -8.83 5.63
CA TYR A 190 26.51 -8.39 4.90
C TYR A 190 25.33 -9.37 5.01
N VAL A 191 24.12 -8.85 5.19
CA VAL A 191 22.85 -9.59 5.12
C VAL A 191 22.04 -8.99 3.97
N PRO A 192 21.67 -9.78 2.95
CA PRO A 192 20.96 -9.25 1.79
C PRO A 192 19.52 -8.85 2.10
N VAL A 193 18.98 -7.95 1.28
CA VAL A 193 17.53 -7.69 1.20
C VAL A 193 16.81 -8.99 0.85
N GLY A 194 15.66 -9.22 1.46
CA GLY A 194 14.88 -10.45 1.28
C GLY A 194 15.33 -11.62 2.16
N ALA A 195 16.37 -11.45 2.99
CA ALA A 195 16.81 -12.49 3.91
C ALA A 195 15.81 -12.71 5.05
N THR A 196 15.66 -13.98 5.45
CA THR A 196 14.93 -14.44 6.63
C THR A 196 15.85 -15.09 7.66
N ARG A 197 17.16 -15.03 7.46
CA ARG A 197 18.20 -15.56 8.36
C ARG A 197 19.50 -14.81 8.21
N PHE A 198 20.29 -14.81 9.27
CA PHE A 198 21.68 -14.36 9.26
C PHE A 198 22.45 -14.87 10.49
N LYS A 199 23.79 -14.81 10.43
CA LYS A 199 24.64 -15.13 11.56
C LYS A 199 24.73 -13.95 12.52
N THR A 200 24.59 -14.23 13.83
CA THR A 200 24.59 -13.22 14.89
C THR A 200 25.39 -13.65 16.11
N THR A 201 25.90 -12.67 16.84
CA THR A 201 26.49 -12.86 18.18
C THR A 201 25.46 -12.77 19.31
N ALA A 202 24.19 -12.48 19.00
CA ALA A 202 23.11 -12.45 19.97
C ALA A 202 22.90 -13.85 20.56
N ALA A 203 22.99 -13.94 21.87
CA ALA A 203 22.80 -15.19 22.62
C ALA A 203 21.37 -15.26 23.19
N HIS A 204 20.95 -16.50 23.51
CA HIS A 204 19.71 -16.78 24.26
C HIS A 204 18.37 -16.46 23.56
N LEU A 205 18.37 -16.26 22.26
CA LEU A 205 17.13 -16.10 21.47
C LEU A 205 16.41 -17.46 21.34
N LYS A 206 15.11 -17.47 21.62
CA LYS A 206 14.28 -18.69 21.59
C LYS A 206 13.21 -18.59 20.51
N PRO A 207 12.77 -19.73 19.94
CA PRO A 207 11.59 -19.75 19.08
C PRO A 207 10.39 -19.12 19.79
N GLY A 208 9.71 -18.19 19.11
CA GLY A 208 8.57 -17.44 19.64
C GLY A 208 8.92 -16.06 20.19
N ASP A 209 10.17 -15.75 20.49
CA ASP A 209 10.57 -14.41 20.93
C ASP A 209 10.23 -13.36 19.87
N GLU A 210 9.64 -12.25 20.26
CA GLU A 210 9.55 -11.06 19.42
C GLU A 210 10.79 -10.19 19.64
N ILE A 211 11.51 -9.90 18.57
CA ILE A 211 12.74 -9.11 18.57
C ILE A 211 12.64 -7.91 17.64
N SER A 212 13.35 -6.86 17.97
CA SER A 212 13.66 -5.75 17.06
C SER A 212 15.03 -5.96 16.45
N ILE A 213 15.09 -6.17 15.14
CA ILE A 213 16.32 -6.08 14.36
C ILE A 213 16.47 -4.62 13.97
N VAL A 214 17.48 -3.95 14.49
CA VAL A 214 17.69 -2.52 14.29
C VAL A 214 18.94 -2.30 13.45
N ARG A 215 18.76 -1.76 12.25
CA ARG A 215 19.85 -1.20 11.49
C ARG A 215 20.06 0.23 11.94
N PRO A 216 21.19 0.60 12.57
CA PRO A 216 21.39 1.95 13.07
C PRO A 216 21.51 2.94 11.92
N GLY A 217 21.02 4.14 12.15
CA GLY A 217 21.40 5.31 11.35
C GLY A 217 22.81 5.75 11.78
N THR A 218 23.75 5.81 10.83
CA THR A 218 25.12 6.23 11.10
C THR A 218 25.53 7.38 10.18
N GLN A 219 26.54 8.13 10.58
CA GLN A 219 27.05 9.23 9.76
C GLN A 219 27.68 8.72 8.44
N GLU A 220 28.33 7.54 8.51
CA GLU A 220 28.91 6.87 7.36
C GLU A 220 27.83 6.46 6.35
N TRP A 221 26.69 5.98 6.84
CA TRP A 221 25.56 5.69 5.98
C TRP A 221 24.99 6.95 5.33
N LEU A 222 24.79 8.03 6.09
CA LEU A 222 24.28 9.30 5.54
C LEU A 222 25.22 9.86 4.47
N ALA A 223 26.53 9.78 4.70
CA ALA A 223 27.54 10.18 3.70
C ALA A 223 27.46 9.31 2.44
N ALA A 224 27.37 7.97 2.60
CA ALA A 224 27.28 7.05 1.46
C ALA A 224 26.03 7.24 0.61
N ILE A 225 24.92 7.70 1.17
CA ILE A 225 23.68 8.01 0.42
C ILE A 225 23.58 9.50 0.03
N GLY A 226 24.60 10.34 0.36
CA GLY A 226 24.66 11.75 0.02
C GLY A 226 23.65 12.62 0.77
N MET A 227 23.27 12.23 2.00
CA MET A 227 22.31 12.96 2.83
C MET A 227 22.94 13.69 4.02
N ASP A 228 24.23 13.53 4.27
CA ASP A 228 24.99 14.18 5.35
C ASP A 228 25.21 15.69 5.12
N ALA A 229 25.55 16.05 3.88
CA ALA A 229 25.78 17.44 3.45
C ALA A 229 24.54 18.06 2.79
N PHE A 230 23.40 17.41 2.87
CA PHE A 230 22.18 17.85 2.21
C PHE A 230 21.62 19.10 2.92
N PRO A 231 21.57 20.28 2.26
CA PRO A 231 21.14 21.50 2.91
C PRO A 231 19.63 21.45 3.19
N PRO A 232 19.21 21.30 4.45
CA PRO A 232 17.80 21.30 4.78
C PRO A 232 17.23 22.70 4.63
N ALA A 233 15.95 22.81 4.26
CA ALA A 233 15.24 24.08 4.26
C ALA A 233 15.05 24.63 5.68
N THR A 234 14.97 23.73 6.68
CA THR A 234 14.88 24.05 8.10
C THR A 234 15.65 23.01 8.93
N LYS A 235 16.00 23.35 10.18
CA LYS A 235 16.62 22.37 11.11
C LYS A 235 15.78 21.10 11.29
N ALA A 236 14.46 21.22 11.29
CA ALA A 236 13.54 20.09 11.44
C ALA A 236 13.59 19.10 10.28
N CYS A 237 14.13 19.52 9.14
CA CYS A 237 14.23 18.70 7.93
C CYS A 237 15.63 18.08 7.73
N LYS A 238 16.57 18.34 8.63
CA LYS A 238 17.90 17.74 8.59
C LYS A 238 17.80 16.22 8.76
N TRP A 239 18.59 15.49 7.98
CA TRP A 239 18.79 14.07 8.20
C TRP A 239 19.82 13.90 9.33
N GLU A 240 19.37 13.38 10.46
CA GLU A 240 20.18 13.14 11.64
C GLU A 240 20.28 11.63 11.88
N ALA A 241 21.49 11.12 11.93
CA ALA A 241 21.76 9.69 11.97
C ALA A 241 20.98 8.99 13.11
N GLU A 242 21.05 9.54 14.32
CA GLU A 242 20.41 8.99 15.51
C GLU A 242 18.87 8.91 15.46
N LYS A 243 18.25 9.69 14.55
CA LYS A 243 16.79 9.71 14.32
C LYS A 243 16.34 8.77 13.21
N LEU A 244 17.29 8.13 12.52
CA LEU A 244 17.04 7.32 11.32
C LEU A 244 17.38 5.84 11.53
N ASN A 245 17.19 5.34 12.73
CA ASN A 245 17.27 3.91 12.99
C ASN A 245 16.12 3.18 12.29
N LEU A 246 16.46 2.13 11.52
CA LEU A 246 15.52 1.31 10.78
C LEU A 246 15.21 0.07 11.62
N VAL A 247 13.97 -0.05 12.07
CA VAL A 247 13.54 -1.06 13.05
C VAL A 247 12.60 -2.05 12.41
N PHE A 248 12.95 -3.33 12.48
CA PHE A 248 12.16 -4.44 11.95
C PHE A 248 11.80 -5.38 13.10
N VAL A 249 10.54 -5.38 13.51
CA VAL A 249 10.02 -6.33 14.50
C VAL A 249 9.82 -7.69 13.81
N ARG A 250 10.42 -8.75 14.38
CA ARG A 250 10.40 -10.11 13.83
C ARG A 250 10.18 -11.13 14.94
N LYS A 251 9.55 -12.25 14.57
CA LYS A 251 9.42 -13.40 15.45
C LYS A 251 10.53 -14.40 15.16
N VAL A 252 11.25 -14.82 16.20
CA VAL A 252 12.28 -15.84 16.10
C VAL A 252 11.64 -17.19 15.80
N LEU A 253 12.10 -17.85 14.75
CA LEU A 253 11.73 -19.23 14.40
C LEU A 253 12.75 -20.23 14.95
N SER A 254 14.04 -19.90 14.88
CA SER A 254 15.13 -20.65 15.50
C SER A 254 16.36 -19.76 15.68
N CYS A 255 17.22 -20.13 16.63
CA CYS A 255 18.57 -19.59 16.76
C CYS A 255 19.49 -20.71 17.21
N VAL A 256 20.24 -21.31 16.27
CA VAL A 256 21.11 -22.47 16.51
C VAL A 256 22.47 -22.18 15.90
N ASP A 257 23.55 -22.47 16.66
CA ASP A 257 24.93 -22.25 16.23
C ASP A 257 25.20 -20.84 15.69
N GLY A 258 24.56 -19.84 16.30
CA GLY A 258 24.68 -18.45 15.92
C GLY A 258 23.92 -18.07 14.63
N GLU A 259 23.16 -18.98 13.99
CA GLU A 259 22.25 -18.65 12.90
C GLU A 259 20.86 -18.34 13.44
N LEU A 260 20.44 -17.08 13.32
CA LEU A 260 19.09 -16.61 13.61
C LEU A 260 18.21 -16.78 12.38
N VAL A 261 17.05 -17.43 12.53
CA VAL A 261 15.99 -17.54 11.53
C VAL A 261 14.74 -16.85 12.07
N PHE A 262 14.08 -16.04 11.24
CA PHE A 262 12.91 -15.25 11.61
C PHE A 262 11.82 -15.29 10.50
N ASP A 263 10.63 -14.83 10.86
CA ASP A 263 9.39 -15.07 10.12
C ASP A 263 9.26 -14.27 8.81
N ILE A 264 9.61 -12.98 8.78
CA ILE A 264 9.30 -12.05 7.69
C ILE A 264 10.59 -11.49 7.11
N PRO A 265 10.80 -11.53 5.78
CA PRO A 265 12.04 -11.07 5.16
C PRO A 265 12.34 -9.59 5.46
N LEU A 266 13.62 -9.27 5.47
CA LEU A 266 14.11 -7.90 5.65
C LEU A 266 13.92 -7.11 4.33
N PRO A 267 13.30 -5.92 4.39
CA PRO A 267 13.19 -5.05 3.21
C PRO A 267 14.42 -4.15 3.01
N GLN A 268 15.43 -4.30 3.85
CA GLN A 268 16.66 -3.54 3.87
C GLN A 268 17.84 -4.47 4.18
N SER A 269 18.95 -4.28 3.48
CA SER A 269 20.19 -4.96 3.81
C SER A 269 20.80 -4.48 5.12
N LEU A 270 21.51 -5.38 5.82
CA LEU A 270 22.33 -5.04 6.98
C LEU A 270 23.80 -5.16 6.58
N ASP A 271 24.59 -4.12 6.85
CA ASP A 271 25.97 -4.03 6.40
C ASP A 271 26.85 -3.48 7.54
N GLN A 272 27.86 -4.24 7.93
CA GLN A 272 28.78 -3.86 9.01
C GLN A 272 29.49 -2.52 8.75
N ARG A 273 29.73 -2.16 7.49
CA ARG A 273 30.33 -0.86 7.12
C ARG A 273 29.50 0.33 7.58
N TYR A 274 28.19 0.12 7.79
CA TYR A 274 27.25 1.16 8.17
C TYR A 274 26.58 0.87 9.53
N GLY A 275 27.31 0.17 10.42
CA GLY A 275 26.89 -0.09 11.79
C GLY A 275 26.20 -1.43 12.02
N GLY A 276 26.09 -2.29 10.99
CA GLY A 276 25.58 -3.65 11.12
C GLY A 276 24.14 -3.72 11.61
N ALA A 277 23.88 -4.46 12.68
CA ALA A 277 22.58 -4.55 13.32
C ALA A 277 22.66 -4.78 14.82
N PHE A 278 21.69 -4.23 15.55
CA PHE A 278 21.39 -4.57 16.94
C PHE A 278 20.19 -5.50 16.99
N ILE A 279 20.21 -6.45 17.93
CA ILE A 279 19.08 -7.35 18.18
C ILE A 279 18.65 -7.16 19.62
N LEU A 280 17.44 -6.71 19.81
CA LEU A 280 16.85 -6.38 21.11
C LEU A 280 15.51 -7.08 21.26
N PRO A 281 15.03 -7.34 22.47
CA PRO A 281 13.62 -7.65 22.68
C PRO A 281 12.74 -6.57 22.03
N ALA A 282 11.69 -6.97 21.34
CA ALA A 282 10.74 -5.99 20.82
C ALA A 282 10.09 -5.23 21.99
N PRO A 283 9.78 -3.93 21.82
CA PRO A 283 9.06 -3.19 22.86
C PRO A 283 7.72 -3.85 23.14
N THR A 284 7.39 -3.98 24.41
CA THR A 284 6.04 -4.42 24.82
C THR A 284 5.05 -3.35 24.45
N VAL A 285 4.20 -3.65 23.47
CA VAL A 285 3.13 -2.75 23.00
C VAL A 285 1.81 -3.39 23.34
N SER A 286 1.01 -2.71 24.15
CA SER A 286 -0.40 -3.08 24.34
C SER A 286 -1.15 -2.83 23.03
N ARG A 287 -1.65 -3.90 22.39
CA ARG A 287 -2.42 -3.82 21.14
C ARG A 287 -3.80 -4.41 21.32
N ILE A 288 -4.77 -3.74 20.75
CA ILE A 288 -6.04 -4.40 20.45
C ILE A 288 -5.92 -5.17 19.15
N ARG A 289 -6.75 -6.21 19.01
CA ARG A 289 -6.74 -7.09 17.83
C ARG A 289 -8.12 -7.53 17.43
N GLU A 290 -8.25 -8.06 16.21
CA GLU A 290 -9.51 -8.63 15.71
C GLU A 290 -10.64 -7.58 15.68
N CYS A 291 -10.29 -6.33 15.30
CA CYS A 291 -11.23 -5.22 15.20
C CYS A 291 -11.54 -4.90 13.73
N GLY A 292 -12.76 -4.44 13.47
CA GLY A 292 -13.18 -4.06 12.13
C GLY A 292 -14.00 -2.79 12.06
N VAL A 293 -13.89 -2.04 10.95
CA VAL A 293 -14.82 -0.97 10.57
C VAL A 293 -15.36 -1.30 9.19
N GLU A 294 -16.68 -1.38 9.06
CA GLU A 294 -17.31 -1.97 7.89
C GLU A 294 -18.55 -1.22 7.41
N SER A 295 -18.70 -1.14 6.08
CA SER A 295 -19.96 -0.79 5.40
C SER A 295 -20.59 0.51 5.89
N LEU A 296 -19.81 1.57 6.02
CA LEU A 296 -20.27 2.89 6.44
C LEU A 296 -19.60 4.02 5.65
N ARG A 297 -20.28 5.15 5.60
CA ARG A 297 -19.80 6.39 5.01
C ARG A 297 -19.47 7.40 6.10
N VAL A 298 -18.32 8.02 6.01
CA VAL A 298 -17.96 9.21 6.79
C VAL A 298 -18.03 10.43 5.88
N ASP A 299 -18.87 11.37 6.24
CA ASP A 299 -19.03 12.65 5.57
C ASP A 299 -18.79 13.79 6.56
N ASN A 300 -18.63 15.01 6.08
CA ASN A 300 -18.33 16.15 6.92
C ASN A 300 -19.01 17.44 6.45
N ILE A 301 -19.37 18.30 7.40
CA ILE A 301 -19.89 19.64 7.12
C ILE A 301 -18.69 20.57 6.90
N PHE A 302 -18.71 21.32 5.81
CA PHE A 302 -17.71 22.35 5.48
C PHE A 302 -18.38 23.55 4.81
N ASP A 303 -17.68 24.68 4.74
CA ASP A 303 -18.15 25.87 4.00
C ASP A 303 -17.68 25.81 2.53
N PRO A 304 -18.58 25.54 1.57
CA PRO A 304 -18.21 25.44 0.17
C PRO A 304 -17.84 26.79 -0.48
N THR A 305 -18.04 27.91 0.19
CA THR A 305 -17.69 29.25 -0.30
C THR A 305 -16.21 29.58 -0.09
N ILE A 306 -15.53 28.85 0.80
CA ILE A 306 -14.10 28.98 1.03
C ILE A 306 -13.35 28.18 -0.05
N VAL A 307 -12.90 28.88 -1.09
CA VAL A 307 -12.23 28.29 -2.23
C VAL A 307 -10.83 28.86 -2.46
N ALA A 308 -9.94 28.07 -3.05
CA ALA A 308 -8.64 28.53 -3.54
C ALA A 308 -8.31 27.90 -4.89
N LYS A 309 -7.39 28.55 -5.62
CA LYS A 309 -6.87 28.00 -6.86
C LYS A 309 -5.96 26.81 -6.57
N ALA A 310 -6.29 25.66 -7.18
CA ALA A 310 -5.44 24.47 -7.20
C ALA A 310 -4.86 24.26 -8.60
N GLY A 311 -3.74 23.55 -8.68
CA GLY A 311 -3.08 23.22 -9.93
C GLY A 311 -1.85 24.06 -10.23
N ARG A 312 -1.28 23.88 -11.42
CA ARG A 312 -0.11 24.61 -11.94
C ARG A 312 -0.25 24.83 -13.44
N GLY A 313 0.28 25.96 -13.92
CA GLY A 313 0.22 26.29 -15.34
C GLY A 313 -1.22 26.51 -15.83
N ALA A 314 -1.55 25.92 -17.00
CA ALA A 314 -2.87 26.04 -17.61
C ALA A 314 -3.97 25.19 -16.90
N LEU A 315 -3.58 24.24 -16.05
CA LEU A 315 -4.49 23.37 -15.31
C LEU A 315 -4.70 23.93 -13.90
N THR A 316 -5.52 24.97 -13.79
CA THR A 316 -5.90 25.56 -12.50
C THR A 316 -7.41 25.60 -12.39
N GLU A 317 -7.92 25.18 -11.24
CA GLU A 317 -9.34 25.28 -10.90
C GLU A 317 -9.54 25.77 -9.47
N ASN A 318 -10.71 26.31 -9.19
CA ASN A 318 -11.09 26.64 -7.83
C ASN A 318 -11.61 25.39 -7.14
N VAL A 319 -10.99 25.03 -6.02
CA VAL A 319 -11.40 23.90 -5.19
C VAL A 319 -11.79 24.35 -3.80
N PRO A 320 -12.73 23.67 -3.12
CA PRO A 320 -13.04 23.93 -1.72
C PRO A 320 -11.84 23.70 -0.83
N VAL A 321 -11.56 24.64 0.07
CA VAL A 321 -10.38 24.61 0.97
C VAL A 321 -10.70 25.02 2.40
N ASP A 322 -11.94 24.89 2.83
CA ASP A 322 -12.24 25.01 4.25
C ASP A 322 -11.46 23.94 5.03
N GLU A 323 -10.59 24.34 5.94
CA GLU A 323 -9.78 23.41 6.75
C GLU A 323 -10.25 23.33 8.22
N LYS A 324 -11.38 23.97 8.54
CA LYS A 324 -11.97 23.93 9.89
C LYS A 324 -12.97 22.79 10.03
N HIS A 325 -12.50 21.55 9.71
CA HIS A 325 -13.34 20.36 9.73
C HIS A 325 -12.49 19.09 9.93
N LEU A 326 -13.12 17.93 9.88
CA LEU A 326 -12.52 16.63 10.14
C LEU A 326 -11.30 16.34 9.24
N SER A 327 -10.23 15.87 9.85
CA SER A 327 -9.01 15.52 9.10
C SER A 327 -9.08 14.14 8.47
N TRP A 328 -9.37 13.08 9.24
CA TRP A 328 -9.38 11.70 8.81
C TRP A 328 -10.67 10.99 9.20
N ALA A 329 -11.11 10.03 8.41
CA ALA A 329 -12.21 9.15 8.82
C ALA A 329 -11.75 8.19 9.93
N ILE A 330 -10.65 7.47 9.73
CA ILE A 330 -10.22 6.39 10.62
C ILE A 330 -8.71 6.53 10.93
N ASN A 331 -8.34 6.44 12.19
CA ASN A 331 -6.97 6.24 12.66
C ASN A 331 -6.82 4.86 13.28
N ILE A 332 -5.77 4.12 12.87
CA ILE A 332 -5.42 2.84 13.47
C ILE A 332 -4.04 2.98 14.10
N ASP A 333 -3.95 2.79 15.41
CA ASP A 333 -2.69 2.87 16.17
C ASP A 333 -2.67 1.81 17.28
N ASN A 334 -1.52 1.32 17.69
CA ASN A 334 -1.41 0.26 18.71
C ASN A 334 -2.43 -0.87 18.50
N ALA A 335 -2.55 -1.36 17.28
CA ALA A 335 -3.53 -2.37 16.91
C ALA A 335 -2.93 -3.37 15.89
N GLU A 336 -3.40 -4.60 15.94
CA GLU A 336 -2.98 -5.64 15.01
C GLU A 336 -4.17 -6.51 14.60
N ASP A 337 -4.06 -7.16 13.43
CA ASP A 337 -5.13 -7.99 12.87
C ASP A 337 -6.46 -7.22 12.77
N VAL A 338 -6.39 -6.03 12.15
CA VAL A 338 -7.51 -5.11 11.96
C VAL A 338 -7.93 -5.10 10.49
N TRP A 339 -9.21 -4.83 10.24
CA TRP A 339 -9.68 -4.64 8.87
C TRP A 339 -10.60 -3.45 8.71
N LEU A 340 -10.51 -2.85 7.53
CA LEU A 340 -11.47 -1.87 7.01
C LEU A 340 -12.03 -2.44 5.71
N ARG A 341 -13.35 -2.48 5.54
CA ARG A 341 -13.97 -2.92 4.28
C ARG A 341 -15.25 -2.14 3.96
N ASN A 342 -15.44 -1.83 2.66
CA ASN A 342 -16.62 -1.13 2.18
C ASN A 342 -16.87 0.17 2.96
N CYS A 343 -15.84 1.00 3.13
CA CYS A 343 -15.96 2.29 3.80
C CYS A 343 -15.70 3.43 2.81
N THR A 344 -16.53 4.46 2.84
CA THR A 344 -16.35 5.67 2.04
C THR A 344 -16.07 6.87 2.94
N ALA A 345 -15.02 7.63 2.62
CA ALA A 345 -14.74 8.95 3.22
C ALA A 345 -14.86 10.03 2.17
N ILE A 346 -15.63 11.07 2.44
CA ILE A 346 -15.87 12.18 1.53
C ILE A 346 -15.84 13.52 2.26
N ASN A 347 -15.41 14.58 1.57
CA ASN A 347 -15.38 15.95 2.08
C ASN A 347 -14.48 16.17 3.30
N LEU A 348 -13.48 15.33 3.54
CA LEU A 348 -12.52 15.47 4.63
C LEU A 348 -11.25 16.22 4.17
N GLN A 349 -10.40 16.65 5.10
CA GLN A 349 -9.07 17.19 4.72
C GLN A 349 -8.19 16.11 4.09
N HIS A 350 -8.28 14.88 4.61
CA HIS A 350 -7.62 13.65 4.19
C HIS A 350 -8.66 12.59 3.87
N GLY A 351 -8.23 11.34 3.75
CA GLY A 351 -9.09 10.25 3.29
C GLY A 351 -9.54 9.27 4.38
N VAL A 352 -9.59 8.00 3.95
CA VAL A 352 -10.19 6.92 4.73
C VAL A 352 -9.36 6.61 5.96
N ALA A 353 -8.04 6.41 5.81
CA ALA A 353 -7.27 5.89 6.94
C ALA A 353 -5.84 6.41 7.02
N VAL A 354 -5.40 6.65 8.24
CA VAL A 354 -4.00 6.74 8.63
C VAL A 354 -3.65 5.54 9.52
N PHE A 355 -2.57 4.83 9.12
CA PHE A 355 -2.04 3.69 9.86
C PHE A 355 -0.86 4.20 10.68
N GLY A 356 -1.07 4.34 11.97
CA GLY A 356 -0.14 4.95 12.90
C GLY A 356 0.92 3.98 13.42
N LYS A 357 1.66 4.44 14.41
CA LYS A 357 2.78 3.72 15.01
C LYS A 357 2.29 2.42 15.66
N PHE A 358 3.03 1.33 15.47
CA PHE A 358 2.73 0.01 15.99
C PHE A 358 1.45 -0.65 15.46
N SER A 359 0.79 -0.09 14.44
CA SER A 359 -0.21 -0.84 13.69
C SER A 359 0.46 -1.87 12.76
N ARG A 360 -0.04 -3.09 12.77
CA ARG A 360 0.48 -4.18 11.93
C ARG A 360 -0.61 -5.17 11.50
N ARG A 361 -0.38 -5.86 10.38
CA ARG A 361 -1.31 -6.87 9.85
C ARG A 361 -2.72 -6.33 9.65
N VAL A 362 -2.82 -5.21 8.94
CA VAL A 362 -4.09 -4.56 8.63
C VAL A 362 -4.46 -4.79 7.17
N THR A 363 -5.69 -5.19 6.91
CA THR A 363 -6.28 -5.22 5.56
C THR A 363 -7.30 -4.09 5.41
N THR A 364 -7.09 -3.23 4.43
CA THR A 364 -8.09 -2.26 3.97
C THR A 364 -8.50 -2.62 2.56
N GLN A 365 -9.78 -2.91 2.34
CA GLN A 365 -10.26 -3.33 1.03
C GLN A 365 -11.61 -2.73 0.67
N ASP A 366 -11.80 -2.52 -0.64
CA ASP A 366 -13.07 -2.06 -1.20
C ASP A 366 -13.54 -0.73 -0.57
N CYS A 367 -12.57 0.15 -0.22
CA CYS A 367 -12.82 1.45 0.40
C CYS A 367 -12.61 2.60 -0.60
N SER A 368 -13.35 3.69 -0.42
CA SER A 368 -13.30 4.86 -1.29
C SER A 368 -12.94 6.14 -0.53
N ALA A 369 -11.94 6.86 -1.02
CA ALA A 369 -11.55 8.20 -0.58
C ALA A 369 -11.95 9.22 -1.64
N LEU A 370 -12.88 10.12 -1.34
CA LEU A 370 -13.50 10.99 -2.33
C LEU A 370 -13.39 12.47 -1.95
N ASP A 371 -13.08 13.28 -2.94
CA ASP A 371 -13.24 14.73 -3.00
C ASP A 371 -12.85 15.48 -1.71
N PRO A 372 -11.58 15.44 -1.32
CA PRO A 372 -11.13 16.09 -0.09
C PRO A 372 -11.28 17.61 -0.16
N VAL A 373 -11.68 18.19 0.95
CA VAL A 373 -11.84 19.64 1.13
C VAL A 373 -10.64 20.17 1.90
N SER A 374 -9.64 20.69 1.19
CA SER A 374 -8.40 21.20 1.76
C SER A 374 -7.54 21.85 0.69
N THR A 375 -6.51 22.58 1.06
CA THR A 375 -5.54 23.13 0.11
C THR A 375 -4.76 22.01 -0.60
N VAL A 376 -4.44 22.22 -1.89
CA VAL A 376 -3.65 21.27 -2.69
C VAL A 376 -2.15 21.59 -2.53
N GLN A 377 -1.63 21.41 -1.33
CA GLN A 377 -0.22 21.70 -0.97
C GLN A 377 0.27 20.84 0.20
N GLY A 378 1.49 21.10 0.66
CA GLY A 378 2.21 20.31 1.65
C GLY A 378 1.38 19.85 2.85
N GLY A 379 1.46 18.57 3.19
CA GLY A 379 0.80 18.00 4.35
C GLY A 379 -0.72 17.79 4.22
N ARG A 380 -1.29 17.89 3.01
CA ARG A 380 -2.74 17.86 2.77
C ARG A 380 -3.12 16.84 1.72
N ARG A 381 -4.39 16.44 1.74
CA ARG A 381 -5.03 15.54 0.75
C ARG A 381 -4.31 14.21 0.58
N TYR A 382 -4.07 13.48 1.68
CA TYR A 382 -3.63 12.09 1.66
C TYR A 382 -4.82 11.15 1.74
N GLY A 383 -4.91 10.14 0.85
CA GLY A 383 -6.05 9.21 0.81
C GLY A 383 -5.92 8.08 1.82
N PHE A 384 -4.82 7.31 1.74
CA PHE A 384 -4.45 6.20 2.60
C PHE A 384 -2.97 6.37 2.97
N LEU A 385 -2.70 6.67 4.23
CA LEU A 385 -1.35 7.00 4.71
C LEU A 385 -0.78 5.94 5.65
N LEU A 386 0.27 5.24 5.21
CA LEU A 386 1.08 4.39 6.05
C LEU A 386 2.13 5.25 6.76
N PHE A 387 1.91 5.55 8.03
CA PHE A 387 2.80 6.41 8.78
C PHE A 387 4.00 5.64 9.37
N ARG A 388 4.98 6.37 9.92
CA ARG A 388 6.17 5.79 10.54
C ARG A 388 5.80 4.71 11.57
N GLY A 389 6.39 3.52 11.45
CA GLY A 389 6.21 2.41 12.38
C GLY A 389 5.06 1.45 12.06
N SER A 390 4.20 1.77 11.07
CA SER A 390 3.23 0.80 10.55
C SER A 390 3.91 -0.21 9.61
N THR A 391 3.49 -1.47 9.67
CA THR A 391 4.08 -2.54 8.86
C THR A 391 3.06 -3.63 8.53
N GLN A 392 3.30 -4.42 7.48
CA GLN A 392 2.41 -5.49 7.03
C GLN A 392 0.99 -5.00 6.70
N ILE A 393 0.89 -3.79 6.17
CA ILE A 393 -0.37 -3.20 5.75
C ILE A 393 -0.68 -3.62 4.31
N LEU A 394 -1.88 -4.11 4.08
CA LEU A 394 -2.45 -4.38 2.77
C LEU A 394 -3.61 -3.43 2.50
N VAL A 395 -3.47 -2.62 1.46
CA VAL A 395 -4.57 -1.81 0.91
C VAL A 395 -4.89 -2.38 -0.47
N GLN A 396 -6.09 -2.93 -0.66
CA GLN A 396 -6.45 -3.58 -1.92
C GLN A 396 -7.83 -3.17 -2.44
N ARG A 397 -7.97 -3.08 -3.77
CA ARG A 397 -9.22 -2.71 -4.46
C ARG A 397 -9.84 -1.41 -3.95
N CYS A 398 -9.00 -0.50 -3.48
CA CYS A 398 -9.44 0.79 -2.99
C CYS A 398 -9.44 1.83 -4.11
N PHE A 399 -10.26 2.86 -3.94
CA PHE A 399 -10.42 3.94 -4.88
C PHE A 399 -10.16 5.30 -4.22
N GLY A 400 -9.53 6.22 -4.97
CA GLY A 400 -9.39 7.60 -4.54
C GLY A 400 -9.63 8.60 -5.66
N ARG A 401 -10.22 9.76 -5.34
CA ARG A 401 -10.47 10.84 -6.28
C ARG A 401 -10.15 12.20 -5.69
N ASN A 402 -9.50 13.06 -6.48
CA ASN A 402 -9.12 14.43 -6.11
C ASN A 402 -8.05 14.54 -5.01
N TYR A 403 -7.33 13.48 -4.73
CA TYR A 403 -6.25 13.51 -3.72
C TYR A 403 -4.94 14.05 -4.30
N ARG A 404 -4.11 14.62 -3.44
CA ARG A 404 -2.73 14.95 -3.80
C ARG A 404 -1.87 13.70 -3.79
N HIS A 405 -1.96 12.88 -2.75
CA HIS A 405 -1.29 11.59 -2.63
C HIS A 405 -2.33 10.56 -2.18
N THR A 406 -2.81 9.76 -3.11
CA THR A 406 -3.87 8.79 -2.79
C THR A 406 -3.35 7.64 -1.94
N TYR A 407 -2.27 6.98 -2.35
CA TYR A 407 -1.62 5.89 -1.64
C TYR A 407 -0.20 6.31 -1.31
N VAL A 408 0.13 6.39 -0.03
CA VAL A 408 1.35 7.07 0.40
C VAL A 408 1.98 6.44 1.64
N THR A 409 3.32 6.38 1.68
CA THR A 409 4.07 6.01 2.88
C THR A 409 4.78 7.21 3.48
N GLY A 410 4.88 7.23 4.80
CA GLY A 410 5.64 8.24 5.55
C GLY A 410 7.13 7.92 5.67
N SER A 411 7.83 8.71 6.50
CA SER A 411 9.27 8.58 6.77
C SER A 411 9.61 7.25 7.41
N ILE A 412 10.74 6.64 7.01
CA ILE A 412 11.30 5.37 7.55
C ILE A 412 10.23 4.32 7.86
N ASN A 413 9.20 4.26 7.02
CA ASN A 413 8.14 3.27 7.15
C ASN A 413 8.72 1.88 6.91
N PRO A 414 8.64 0.95 7.89
CA PRO A 414 9.26 -0.37 7.76
C PRO A 414 8.33 -1.32 7.00
N GLY A 415 8.76 -1.77 5.84
CA GLY A 415 8.03 -2.82 5.11
C GLY A 415 8.10 -4.21 5.78
N PRO A 416 7.44 -5.21 5.17
CA PRO A 416 6.72 -5.10 3.91
C PRO A 416 5.37 -4.41 4.05
N ASN A 417 4.97 -3.63 3.03
CA ASN A 417 3.63 -3.07 2.89
C ASN A 417 3.19 -3.17 1.42
N ALA A 418 1.90 -3.31 1.15
CA ALA A 418 1.40 -3.49 -0.21
C ALA A 418 0.12 -2.70 -0.50
N PHE A 419 0.11 -2.05 -1.65
CA PHE A 419 -1.08 -1.51 -2.31
C PHE A 419 -1.34 -2.38 -3.55
N VAL A 420 -2.53 -3.00 -3.65
CA VAL A 420 -2.82 -4.02 -4.67
C VAL A 420 -4.13 -3.74 -5.38
N ASP A 421 -4.13 -3.73 -6.72
CA ASP A 421 -5.31 -3.51 -7.56
C ASP A 421 -6.11 -2.24 -7.18
N CYS A 422 -5.44 -1.18 -6.76
CA CYS A 422 -6.07 0.08 -6.38
C CYS A 422 -6.10 1.07 -7.56
N ARG A 423 -7.03 2.02 -7.50
CA ARG A 423 -7.22 3.03 -8.52
C ARG A 423 -7.30 4.43 -7.92
N ALA A 424 -6.70 5.40 -8.59
CA ALA A 424 -6.83 6.81 -8.26
C ALA A 424 -7.16 7.63 -9.52
N GLU A 425 -8.08 8.57 -9.39
CA GLU A 425 -8.50 9.48 -10.47
C GLU A 425 -8.37 10.93 -10.03
N TRP A 426 -8.13 11.83 -11.00
CA TRP A 426 -7.97 13.26 -10.75
C TRP A 426 -6.90 13.56 -9.69
N SER A 427 -5.80 12.81 -9.70
CA SER A 427 -4.72 13.08 -8.74
C SER A 427 -4.01 14.41 -9.06
N TRP A 428 -3.64 15.14 -8.04
CA TRP A 428 -2.94 16.43 -8.13
C TRP A 428 -1.42 16.29 -7.96
N ASP A 429 -0.95 15.14 -7.49
CA ASP A 429 0.45 14.82 -7.25
C ASP A 429 0.67 13.30 -7.28
N GLY A 430 1.83 12.80 -6.94
CA GLY A 430 2.15 11.39 -7.03
C GLY A 430 1.54 10.51 -5.94
N THR A 431 1.13 9.31 -6.32
CA THR A 431 1.04 8.15 -5.43
C THR A 431 2.48 7.68 -5.18
N GLU A 432 2.92 7.61 -3.91
CA GLU A 432 4.37 7.62 -3.68
C GLU A 432 4.82 7.09 -2.31
N ASN A 433 6.09 6.70 -2.26
CA ASN A 433 6.85 6.82 -1.03
C ASN A 433 7.18 8.31 -0.84
N HIS A 434 6.69 8.90 0.26
CA HIS A 434 6.69 10.36 0.37
C HIS A 434 8.04 10.94 0.79
N GLN A 435 8.72 10.36 1.76
CA GLN A 435 9.93 10.95 2.32
C GLN A 435 10.78 9.95 3.10
N ARG A 436 12.09 10.25 3.16
CA ARG A 436 13.05 9.73 4.12
C ARG A 436 13.03 8.22 4.28
N TRP A 437 13.47 7.53 3.22
CA TRP A 437 13.82 6.11 3.26
C TRP A 437 12.70 5.17 3.72
N ALA A 438 11.49 5.32 3.17
CA ALA A 438 10.47 4.28 3.34
C ALA A 438 10.94 2.98 2.64
N MET A 439 10.72 1.82 3.25
CA MET A 439 11.32 0.57 2.80
C MET A 439 10.28 -0.50 2.46
N GLY A 440 10.59 -1.32 1.43
CA GLY A 440 9.78 -2.49 1.13
C GLY A 440 8.30 -2.18 0.92
N THR A 441 8.01 -1.31 -0.06
CA THR A 441 6.63 -0.96 -0.46
C THR A 441 6.35 -1.53 -1.84
N LEU A 442 5.30 -2.33 -1.95
CA LEU A 442 4.79 -2.83 -3.22
C LEU A 442 3.58 -2.01 -3.68
N PHE A 443 3.66 -1.51 -4.90
CA PHE A 443 2.53 -0.99 -5.68
C PHE A 443 2.27 -2.00 -6.81
N ASP A 444 1.17 -2.75 -6.74
CA ASP A 444 0.88 -3.89 -7.59
C ASP A 444 -0.44 -3.68 -8.34
N GLY A 445 -0.36 -3.53 -9.65
CA GLY A 445 -1.53 -3.27 -10.49
C GLY A 445 -2.22 -1.93 -10.21
N ILE A 446 -1.49 -0.94 -9.73
CA ILE A 446 -2.04 0.39 -9.42
C ILE A 446 -2.30 1.17 -10.71
N ARG A 447 -3.47 1.76 -10.81
CA ARG A 447 -3.86 2.65 -11.92
C ARG A 447 -4.11 4.05 -11.41
N VAL A 448 -3.35 5.02 -11.94
CA VAL A 448 -3.49 6.44 -11.55
C VAL A 448 -3.69 7.29 -12.79
N SER A 449 -4.76 8.07 -12.82
CA SER A 449 -5.11 8.96 -13.93
C SER A 449 -5.45 10.37 -13.44
N GLY A 450 -5.32 11.35 -14.33
CA GLY A 450 -5.67 12.75 -14.06
C GLY A 450 -4.59 13.74 -14.46
N PRO A 451 -4.76 15.02 -14.14
CA PRO A 451 -3.98 16.11 -14.75
C PRO A 451 -2.53 16.19 -14.32
N ARG A 452 -2.17 15.61 -13.18
CA ARG A 452 -0.79 15.66 -12.64
C ARG A 452 -0.47 14.40 -11.86
N THR A 453 -0.52 13.28 -12.56
CA THR A 453 -0.47 11.97 -11.96
C THR A 453 0.82 11.24 -12.23
N GLY A 454 1.27 10.50 -11.23
CA GLY A 454 2.42 9.62 -11.35
C GLY A 454 2.56 8.68 -10.18
N LEU A 455 3.45 7.72 -10.34
CA LEU A 455 3.92 6.82 -9.30
C LEU A 455 5.39 7.15 -9.04
N PHE A 456 5.76 7.46 -7.79
CA PHE A 456 7.08 7.99 -7.47
C PHE A 456 7.80 7.26 -6.33
N ALA A 457 9.09 6.97 -6.56
CA ALA A 457 10.06 6.56 -5.55
C ALA A 457 11.40 7.22 -5.87
N ALA A 458 11.52 8.51 -5.59
CA ALA A 458 12.59 9.37 -6.10
C ALA A 458 13.47 9.96 -5.00
N ASN A 459 14.65 10.46 -5.40
CA ASN A 459 15.32 11.46 -4.59
C ASN A 459 14.58 12.79 -4.75
N ARG A 460 13.83 13.19 -3.76
CA ARG A 460 13.02 14.41 -3.74
C ARG A 460 13.83 15.65 -3.31
N GLY A 461 15.09 15.47 -2.99
CA GLY A 461 15.98 16.54 -2.65
C GLY A 461 15.41 17.46 -1.57
N ARG A 462 15.35 18.77 -1.84
CA ARG A 462 14.86 19.80 -0.91
C ARG A 462 13.32 19.88 -0.79
N TRP A 463 12.56 19.13 -1.57
CA TRP A 463 11.11 19.18 -1.50
C TRP A 463 10.61 18.86 -0.08
N GLY A 464 9.51 19.49 0.30
CA GLY A 464 8.95 19.34 1.64
C GLY A 464 9.90 19.71 2.78
N GLY A 465 10.96 20.48 2.46
CA GLY A 465 11.97 20.88 3.43
C GLY A 465 13.12 19.90 3.60
N GLY A 466 13.31 18.95 2.69
CA GLY A 466 14.42 17.99 2.74
C GLY A 466 13.95 16.55 2.82
N HIS A 467 13.06 16.14 1.89
CA HIS A 467 12.57 14.77 1.83
C HIS A 467 13.67 13.77 1.45
N GLY A 468 14.65 14.20 0.62
CA GLY A 468 15.76 13.38 0.17
C GLY A 468 15.30 12.10 -0.54
N TRP A 469 15.98 11.01 -0.32
CA TRP A 469 15.58 9.68 -0.81
C TRP A 469 14.26 9.25 -0.20
N SER A 470 13.21 9.16 -0.99
CA SER A 470 11.86 8.88 -0.50
C SER A 470 11.63 7.40 -0.22
N GLY A 471 12.20 6.51 -1.02
CA GLY A 471 12.00 5.07 -0.86
C GLY A 471 13.21 4.23 -1.25
N ASN A 472 13.30 3.07 -0.61
CA ASN A 472 14.22 1.99 -0.93
C ASN A 472 13.46 0.66 -0.99
N THR A 473 13.83 -0.21 -1.91
CA THR A 473 13.13 -1.48 -2.17
C THR A 473 11.64 -1.28 -2.44
N THR A 474 11.34 -0.21 -3.20
CA THR A 474 9.99 0.05 -3.73
C THR A 474 9.82 -0.70 -5.04
N VAL A 475 8.69 -1.38 -5.17
CA VAL A 475 8.35 -2.15 -6.38
C VAL A 475 7.07 -1.61 -6.99
N PHE A 476 7.15 -1.09 -8.21
CA PHE A 476 6.00 -0.82 -9.08
C PHE A 476 5.86 -2.02 -10.03
N TRP A 477 4.81 -2.82 -9.82
CA TRP A 477 4.55 -4.05 -10.56
C TRP A 477 3.28 -3.94 -11.39
N ASN A 478 3.37 -4.04 -12.72
CA ASN A 478 2.24 -3.96 -13.63
C ASN A 478 1.32 -2.76 -13.40
N CYS A 479 1.90 -1.63 -13.04
CA CYS A 479 1.19 -0.38 -12.78
C CYS A 479 0.89 0.38 -14.07
N ALA A 480 -0.10 1.26 -14.04
CA ALA A 480 -0.44 2.17 -15.13
C ALA A 480 -0.61 3.59 -14.62
N SER A 481 0.11 4.52 -15.20
CA SER A 481 0.05 5.95 -14.87
C SER A 481 0.60 6.79 -16.02
N THR A 482 0.36 8.11 -15.98
CA THR A 482 1.00 9.07 -16.88
C THR A 482 2.52 8.96 -16.86
N VAL A 483 3.11 8.77 -15.69
CA VAL A 483 4.53 8.51 -15.50
C VAL A 483 4.75 7.65 -14.26
N ILE A 484 5.68 6.71 -14.36
CA ILE A 484 6.24 5.98 -13.22
C ILE A 484 7.70 6.37 -13.12
N PHE A 485 8.05 7.08 -12.05
CA PHE A 485 9.40 7.64 -11.87
C PHE A 485 10.04 7.07 -10.61
N ALA A 486 11.14 6.36 -10.76
CA ALA A 486 11.91 5.89 -9.63
C ALA A 486 13.42 6.04 -9.86
N ASN A 487 14.12 6.42 -8.80
CA ASN A 487 15.58 6.46 -8.78
C ASN A 487 16.13 5.26 -8.01
N GLN A 488 17.30 4.81 -8.42
CA GLN A 488 18.10 3.89 -7.64
C GLN A 488 18.77 4.66 -6.49
N PRO A 489 18.41 4.40 -5.23
CA PRO A 489 19.14 4.98 -4.11
C PRO A 489 20.52 4.32 -3.99
N PRO A 490 21.56 5.03 -3.54
CA PRO A 490 22.81 4.39 -3.17
C PRO A 490 22.57 3.33 -2.11
N LEU A 491 23.24 2.18 -2.23
CA LEU A 491 23.11 1.03 -1.32
C LEU A 491 21.71 0.40 -1.33
N GLY A 492 20.96 0.56 -2.41
CA GLY A 492 19.61 0.01 -2.53
C GLY A 492 19.12 -0.06 -3.96
N GLN A 493 17.88 -0.46 -4.14
CA GLN A 493 17.23 -0.58 -5.45
C GLN A 493 15.75 -0.30 -5.35
N ASN A 494 15.19 0.44 -6.32
CA ASN A 494 13.76 0.54 -6.61
C ASN A 494 13.47 -0.08 -7.97
N PHE A 495 12.23 -0.53 -8.20
CA PHE A 495 11.86 -1.32 -9.37
C PHE A 495 10.64 -0.74 -10.07
N MET A 496 10.70 -0.69 -11.41
CA MET A 496 9.60 -0.36 -12.31
C MET A 496 9.47 -1.51 -13.30
N ILE A 497 8.57 -2.46 -13.03
CA ILE A 497 8.43 -3.71 -13.76
C ILE A 497 7.03 -3.80 -14.34
N GLY A 498 6.94 -3.80 -15.66
CA GLY A 498 5.69 -3.76 -16.40
C GLY A 498 5.00 -2.39 -16.38
N ASN A 499 4.33 -2.07 -17.48
CA ASN A 499 3.37 -0.97 -17.55
C ASN A 499 2.14 -1.46 -18.32
N SER A 500 1.03 -1.58 -17.63
CA SER A 500 -0.17 -2.21 -18.16
C SER A 500 -0.97 -1.34 -19.14
N ASP A 501 -0.68 -0.05 -19.22
CA ASP A 501 -1.39 0.87 -20.12
C ASP A 501 -0.49 2.05 -20.56
N PRO A 502 0.33 1.84 -21.59
CA PRO A 502 1.22 2.88 -22.12
C PRO A 502 0.46 4.08 -22.72
N LYS A 503 -0.84 3.95 -23.02
CA LYS A 503 -1.66 5.05 -23.54
C LYS A 503 -1.90 6.14 -22.51
N LEU A 504 -1.72 5.85 -21.24
CA LEU A 504 -1.77 6.86 -20.17
C LEU A 504 -0.52 7.74 -20.12
N PHE A 505 0.56 7.36 -20.81
CA PHE A 505 1.78 8.17 -20.84
C PHE A 505 1.57 9.50 -21.56
N ASP A 506 1.87 10.61 -20.87
CA ASP A 506 1.86 11.96 -21.42
C ASP A 506 3.27 12.57 -21.33
N PRO A 507 3.99 12.72 -22.47
CA PRO A 507 5.35 13.25 -22.48
C PRO A 507 5.47 14.65 -21.90
N LYS A 508 4.45 15.50 -22.06
CA LYS A 508 4.44 16.87 -21.53
C LYS A 508 4.34 16.85 -20.01
N GLN A 509 3.40 16.09 -19.46
CA GLN A 509 3.27 15.94 -18.02
C GLN A 509 4.53 15.31 -17.41
N ALA A 510 5.10 14.29 -18.05
CA ALA A 510 6.34 13.69 -17.61
C ALA A 510 7.49 14.72 -17.51
N LYS A 511 7.66 15.59 -18.52
CA LYS A 511 8.65 16.66 -18.50
C LYS A 511 8.42 17.67 -17.38
N ASP A 512 7.17 18.08 -17.16
CA ASP A 512 6.82 19.01 -16.08
C ASP A 512 7.14 18.44 -14.70
N TRP A 513 6.92 17.14 -14.50
CA TRP A 513 7.27 16.43 -13.28
C TRP A 513 8.78 16.34 -13.06
N ILE A 514 9.51 15.85 -14.06
CA ILE A 514 10.96 15.69 -14.01
C ILE A 514 11.65 17.04 -13.87
N GLY A 515 11.17 18.08 -14.55
CA GLY A 515 11.62 19.46 -14.36
C GLY A 515 11.45 19.94 -12.90
N GLY A 516 10.34 19.59 -12.25
CA GLY A 516 10.14 19.84 -10.84
C GLY A 516 11.15 19.10 -9.94
N LEU A 517 11.42 17.82 -10.22
CA LEU A 517 12.42 17.03 -9.49
C LEU A 517 13.84 17.53 -9.75
N ASN A 518 14.18 17.93 -10.96
CA ASN A 518 15.46 18.54 -11.29
C ASN A 518 15.71 19.82 -10.52
N ASN A 519 14.72 20.68 -10.42
CA ASN A 519 14.81 21.92 -9.65
C ASN A 519 15.00 21.68 -8.14
N ALA A 520 14.50 20.55 -7.64
CA ALA A 520 14.61 20.17 -6.23
C ALA A 520 15.96 19.53 -5.88
N SER A 521 16.55 18.75 -6.80
CA SER A 521 17.75 17.93 -6.57
C SER A 521 18.96 18.33 -7.41
N GLY A 522 18.76 19.13 -8.47
CA GLY A 522 19.84 19.68 -9.30
C GLY A 522 20.53 18.68 -10.25
N ARG A 523 19.94 17.53 -10.59
CA ARG A 523 20.65 16.46 -11.31
C ARG A 523 19.89 15.60 -12.32
N TYR A 524 18.69 15.96 -12.77
CA TYR A 524 17.96 15.05 -13.68
C TYR A 524 17.68 15.71 -15.03
N ASP A 525 18.65 15.62 -15.91
CA ASP A 525 18.53 16.07 -17.33
C ASP A 525 18.14 14.93 -18.27
N GLU A 526 17.75 13.76 -17.75
CA GLU A 526 17.39 12.61 -18.58
C GLU A 526 16.09 12.86 -19.33
N LEU A 527 16.15 12.73 -20.63
CA LEU A 527 15.02 12.81 -21.54
C LEU A 527 13.96 11.77 -21.16
N CYS A 528 12.71 12.20 -21.12
CA CYS A 528 11.57 11.34 -20.86
C CYS A 528 11.23 10.52 -22.10
N GLU A 529 11.85 9.37 -22.25
CA GLU A 529 11.51 8.42 -23.30
C GLU A 529 10.65 7.29 -22.73
N GLY A 530 9.36 7.38 -22.92
CA GLY A 530 8.41 6.36 -22.46
C GLY A 530 7.93 6.52 -21.00
N PRO A 531 7.04 5.65 -20.52
CA PRO A 531 6.33 5.81 -19.25
C PRO A 531 7.17 5.48 -18.01
N LEU A 532 8.27 4.70 -18.13
CA LEU A 532 9.14 4.36 -17.01
C LEU A 532 10.37 5.26 -17.00
N GLN A 533 10.50 6.12 -16.00
CA GLN A 533 11.51 7.17 -15.91
C GLN A 533 12.41 7.00 -14.68
N GLY A 534 13.61 7.63 -14.73
CA GLY A 534 14.58 7.59 -13.63
C GLY A 534 15.61 6.48 -13.78
N THR A 535 16.41 6.22 -12.73
CA THR A 535 17.58 5.33 -12.75
C THR A 535 17.37 3.96 -12.12
N ALA A 536 16.16 3.69 -11.59
CA ALA A 536 15.81 2.42 -10.99
C ALA A 536 15.78 1.25 -12.00
N TRP A 537 15.69 0.02 -11.52
CA TRP A 537 15.56 -1.17 -12.36
C TRP A 537 14.29 -1.09 -13.21
N LYS A 538 14.43 -1.33 -14.53
CA LYS A 538 13.32 -1.22 -15.49
C LYS A 538 13.13 -2.51 -16.28
N GLU A 539 11.87 -2.96 -16.38
CA GLU A 539 11.46 -4.06 -17.26
C GLU A 539 10.13 -3.74 -17.94
N SER A 540 9.99 -4.14 -19.22
CA SER A 540 8.72 -4.11 -19.97
C SER A 540 7.96 -2.77 -19.87
N PRO A 541 8.48 -1.69 -20.46
CA PRO A 541 7.89 -0.35 -20.29
C PRO A 541 6.55 -0.14 -21.00
N ALA A 542 6.11 -1.07 -21.85
CA ALA A 542 4.93 -0.92 -22.69
C ALA A 542 3.89 -2.06 -22.53
N GLU A 543 4.18 -3.06 -21.69
CA GLU A 543 3.33 -4.23 -21.52
C GLU A 543 3.42 -4.79 -20.10
N MET A 544 2.42 -5.57 -19.72
CA MET A 544 2.43 -6.29 -18.43
C MET A 544 3.48 -7.40 -18.45
N VAL A 545 4.01 -7.71 -17.27
CA VAL A 545 4.84 -8.91 -17.04
C VAL A 545 4.04 -9.99 -16.32
N THR A 546 4.48 -11.23 -16.48
CA THR A 546 3.96 -12.38 -15.72
C THR A 546 4.83 -12.57 -14.46
N PRO A 547 4.21 -12.79 -13.27
CA PRO A 547 2.77 -12.94 -13.00
C PRO A 547 2.03 -11.59 -13.01
N ARG A 548 0.71 -11.61 -13.25
CA ARG A 548 -0.13 -10.40 -13.26
C ARG A 548 0.00 -9.57 -11.98
N SER A 549 0.04 -10.24 -10.84
CA SER A 549 0.22 -9.63 -9.52
C SER A 549 1.36 -10.33 -8.79
N LEU A 550 2.32 -9.56 -8.35
CA LEU A 550 3.43 -10.07 -7.55
C LEU A 550 2.94 -10.52 -6.16
N TYR A 551 2.07 -9.72 -5.53
CA TYR A 551 1.51 -10.05 -4.23
C TYR A 551 0.79 -11.40 -4.23
N TYR A 552 -0.12 -11.62 -5.19
CA TYR A 552 -0.88 -12.87 -5.24
C TYR A 552 -0.02 -14.06 -5.66
N ALA A 553 1.00 -13.86 -6.49
CA ALA A 553 1.94 -14.92 -6.84
C ALA A 553 2.80 -15.34 -5.64
N GLN A 554 3.31 -14.38 -4.87
CA GLN A 554 4.04 -14.65 -3.62
C GLN A 554 3.13 -15.33 -2.58
N LEU A 555 1.87 -14.89 -2.48
CA LEU A 555 0.88 -15.50 -1.59
C LEU A 555 0.58 -16.94 -1.98
N GLN A 556 0.42 -17.22 -3.26
CA GLN A 556 0.22 -18.57 -3.77
C GLN A 556 1.43 -19.47 -3.49
N ALA A 557 2.63 -18.97 -3.73
CA ALA A 557 3.86 -19.71 -3.48
C ALA A 557 4.06 -20.03 -1.99
N ARG A 558 3.65 -19.14 -1.08
CA ARG A 558 3.78 -19.32 0.37
C ARG A 558 2.67 -20.16 0.98
N LEU A 559 1.40 -19.95 0.61
CA LEU A 559 0.22 -20.51 1.28
C LEU A 559 -0.73 -21.30 0.35
N GLY A 560 -0.42 -21.38 -0.94
CA GLY A 560 -1.22 -22.11 -1.92
C GLY A 560 -2.40 -21.30 -2.48
N LYS A 561 -3.09 -21.90 -3.44
CA LYS A 561 -4.18 -21.29 -4.22
C LYS A 561 -5.36 -20.82 -3.34
N ALA A 562 -5.73 -21.60 -2.33
CA ALA A 562 -6.84 -21.27 -1.44
C ALA A 562 -6.63 -19.94 -0.71
N ALA A 563 -5.40 -19.61 -0.32
CA ALA A 563 -5.08 -18.33 0.31
C ALA A 563 -5.33 -17.14 -0.63
N VAL A 564 -5.02 -17.30 -1.92
CA VAL A 564 -5.33 -16.28 -2.94
C VAL A 564 -6.84 -16.15 -3.13
N GLU A 565 -7.57 -17.25 -3.17
CA GLU A 565 -9.03 -17.26 -3.31
C GLU A 565 -9.74 -16.56 -2.14
N ASN A 566 -9.21 -16.70 -0.93
CA ASN A 566 -9.73 -16.03 0.28
C ASN A 566 -9.70 -14.49 0.20
N VAL A 567 -8.72 -13.92 -0.49
CA VAL A 567 -8.49 -12.47 -0.50
C VAL A 567 -8.80 -11.79 -1.84
N THR A 568 -9.17 -12.58 -2.86
CA THR A 568 -9.50 -12.08 -4.19
C THR A 568 -10.96 -12.27 -4.55
N THR A 569 -11.48 -11.40 -5.41
CA THR A 569 -12.79 -11.57 -6.05
C THR A 569 -12.68 -12.48 -7.29
N ASN A 570 -13.83 -13.00 -7.76
CA ASN A 570 -13.87 -13.76 -9.00
C ASN A 570 -13.36 -12.93 -10.20
N GLU A 571 -13.71 -11.65 -10.26
CA GLU A 571 -13.26 -10.74 -11.30
C GLU A 571 -11.73 -10.58 -11.32
N GLN A 572 -11.09 -10.41 -10.17
CA GLN A 572 -9.62 -10.34 -10.09
C GLN A 572 -8.95 -11.62 -10.59
N ARG A 573 -9.53 -12.79 -10.30
CA ARG A 573 -9.00 -14.08 -10.76
C ARG A 573 -9.18 -14.31 -12.26
N GLN A 574 -10.17 -13.67 -12.88
CA GLN A 574 -10.43 -13.76 -14.32
C GLN A 574 -9.55 -12.78 -15.14
N ARG A 575 -9.04 -11.74 -14.54
CA ARG A 575 -8.08 -10.81 -15.16
C ARG A 575 -6.69 -11.44 -15.21
N ARG A 576 -6.53 -12.50 -16.03
CA ARG A 576 -5.24 -13.17 -16.24
C ARG A 576 -4.41 -12.49 -17.34
#